data_429fdcae57bf4c015a8ac5d172d07015
#
_entry.id   429fdcae57bf4c015a8ac5d172d07015
#
_cell.length_a   1.000
_cell.length_b   1.000
_cell.length_c   1.000
_cell.angle_alpha   90.00
_cell.angle_beta   90.00
_cell.angle_gamma   90.00
#
_symmetry.space_group_name_H-M   'P 1'
#
loop_
_entity.id
_entity.type
_entity.pdbx_description
1 polymer ?
#
loop_
_entity_poly.entity_id
_entity_poly.type
_entity_poly.pdbx_seq_one_letter_code
_entity_poly.pdbx_strand_id
1 'polypeptide(L)'
;MAEEIVTRDEIRAMRRSYSDAGLETLPENPFEAFASWLKDAHENSVIVEANAMVLSTVTADAQINTRTVLLKDISDGGVTFFTNYQSRKAHGIDLNPNVSLLFPWYAMERQVSISGIAEKVSAQESDDYFATRPWGSQIGAWASAQSSHLASREELEQRYAGAAQKWPEGTAVPRPAHWGGYRVTPLNIEFWQGRYSRLHDRLRFERTTTSGDWELSRYYP
;
A
#
# COMPACT_ATOMS: atom_id res chain seq x y z
N MET A 1 18.78 -1.07 35.53
CA MET A 1 17.40 -1.44 35.23
C MET A 1 16.99 -0.59 34.03
N ALA A 2 16.53 -1.20 32.94
CA ALA A 2 15.99 -0.42 31.83
C ALA A 2 14.70 0.25 32.34
N GLU A 3 14.61 1.55 32.22
CA GLU A 3 13.41 2.31 32.52
C GLU A 3 12.30 1.77 31.61
N GLU A 4 11.19 1.32 32.18
CA GLU A 4 10.06 0.79 31.42
C GLU A 4 9.43 1.98 30.67
N ILE A 5 9.71 2.09 29.37
CA ILE A 5 9.38 3.25 28.53
C ILE A 5 7.86 3.49 28.48
N VAL A 6 7.05 2.41 28.55
CA VAL A 6 5.58 2.45 28.61
C VAL A 6 5.08 1.28 29.45
N THR A 7 4.30 1.57 30.47
CA THR A 7 3.72 0.53 31.34
C THR A 7 2.50 -0.15 30.71
N ARG A 8 2.15 -1.34 31.22
CA ARG A 8 0.94 -2.06 30.79
C ARG A 8 -0.34 -1.23 30.97
N ASP A 9 -0.43 -0.47 32.07
CA ASP A 9 -1.63 0.30 32.39
C ASP A 9 -1.72 1.56 31.50
N GLU A 10 -0.61 2.19 31.16
CA GLU A 10 -0.56 3.25 30.15
C GLU A 10 -1.03 2.74 28.79
N ILE A 11 -0.56 1.56 28.32
CA ILE A 11 -1.01 0.96 27.07
C ILE A 11 -2.53 0.71 27.11
N ARG A 12 -3.05 0.17 28.23
CA ARG A 12 -4.49 -0.08 28.40
C ARG A 12 -5.33 1.18 28.45
N ALA A 13 -4.75 2.29 28.91
CA ALA A 13 -5.39 3.60 28.96
C ALA A 13 -5.40 4.34 27.62
N MET A 14 -4.61 3.91 26.61
CA MET A 14 -4.58 4.48 25.26
C MET A 14 -5.89 4.15 24.51
N ARG A 15 -7.01 4.64 25.02
CA ARG A 15 -8.34 4.44 24.43
C ARG A 15 -8.85 5.77 23.89
N ARG A 16 -9.40 5.74 22.68
CA ARG A 16 -10.21 6.83 22.15
C ARG A 16 -11.62 6.35 21.90
N SER A 17 -12.59 7.20 22.19
CA SER A 17 -13.96 7.00 21.75
C SER A 17 -14.07 7.48 20.32
N TYR A 18 -14.67 6.68 19.48
CA TYR A 18 -15.01 7.06 18.11
C TYR A 18 -16.27 7.92 18.09
N SER A 19 -16.45 8.67 17.01
CA SER A 19 -17.64 9.46 16.73
C SER A 19 -18.86 8.57 16.46
N ASP A 20 -20.02 9.18 16.21
CA ASP A 20 -21.23 8.49 15.79
C ASP A 20 -21.41 8.55 14.25
N ALA A 21 -20.34 8.75 13.51
CA ALA A 21 -20.37 8.70 12.04
C ALA A 21 -20.72 7.29 11.59
N GLY A 22 -21.88 7.12 10.95
CA GLY A 22 -22.35 5.84 10.44
C GLY A 22 -21.92 5.61 8.97
N LEU A 23 -21.86 4.34 8.57
CA LEU A 23 -21.75 3.91 7.19
C LEU A 23 -22.96 3.07 6.83
N GLU A 24 -23.99 3.69 6.27
CA GLU A 24 -25.25 3.01 5.95
C GLU A 24 -25.19 2.31 4.59
N THR A 25 -24.67 2.99 3.59
CA THR A 25 -24.61 2.52 2.20
C THR A 25 -23.29 2.93 1.54
N LEU A 26 -22.96 2.26 0.45
CA LEU A 26 -21.87 2.60 -0.47
C LEU A 26 -22.42 2.63 -1.92
N PRO A 27 -21.74 3.31 -2.87
CA PRO A 27 -22.01 3.14 -4.30
C PRO A 27 -21.93 1.66 -4.70
N GLU A 28 -22.67 1.26 -5.75
CA GLU A 28 -22.65 -0.12 -6.25
C GLU A 28 -21.26 -0.54 -6.76
N ASN A 29 -20.50 0.41 -7.30
CA ASN A 29 -19.13 0.17 -7.74
C ASN A 29 -18.14 0.39 -6.58
N PRO A 30 -17.43 -0.66 -6.12
CA PRO A 30 -16.47 -0.54 -5.01
C PRO A 30 -15.30 0.40 -5.29
N PHE A 31 -14.91 0.57 -6.56
CA PHE A 31 -13.83 1.50 -6.92
C PHE A 31 -14.27 2.96 -6.83
N GLU A 32 -15.53 3.27 -7.14
CA GLU A 32 -16.10 4.61 -6.91
C GLU A 32 -16.15 4.93 -5.41
N ALA A 33 -16.60 3.97 -4.60
CA ALA A 33 -16.60 4.10 -3.14
C ALA A 33 -15.17 4.35 -2.61
N PHE A 34 -14.20 3.56 -3.08
CA PHE A 34 -12.81 3.69 -2.68
C PHE A 34 -12.20 5.02 -3.12
N ALA A 35 -12.42 5.44 -4.37
CA ALA A 35 -11.93 6.73 -4.88
C ALA A 35 -12.51 7.92 -4.09
N SER A 36 -13.79 7.86 -3.72
CA SER A 36 -14.42 8.87 -2.87
C SER A 36 -13.76 8.96 -1.49
N TRP A 37 -13.54 7.82 -0.81
CA TRP A 37 -12.91 7.81 0.49
C TRP A 37 -11.43 8.23 0.45
N LEU A 38 -10.72 7.86 -0.62
CA LEU A 38 -9.33 8.30 -0.85
C LEU A 38 -9.26 9.83 -1.05
N LYS A 39 -10.22 10.39 -1.77
CA LYS A 39 -10.35 11.85 -1.93
C LYS A 39 -10.59 12.53 -0.59
N ASP A 40 -11.55 12.07 0.20
CA ASP A 40 -11.81 12.59 1.55
C ASP A 40 -10.55 12.54 2.41
N ALA A 41 -9.79 11.43 2.33
CA ALA A 41 -8.55 11.27 3.06
C ALA A 41 -7.44 12.23 2.58
N HIS A 42 -7.36 12.49 1.28
CA HIS A 42 -6.41 13.45 0.71
C HIS A 42 -6.72 14.89 1.10
N GLU A 43 -8.00 15.24 1.19
CA GLU A 43 -8.46 16.56 1.60
C GLU A 43 -8.36 16.80 3.13
N ASN A 44 -8.16 15.73 3.91
CA ASN A 44 -8.01 15.82 5.36
C ASN A 44 -6.60 16.28 5.74
N SER A 45 -6.51 17.46 6.37
CA SER A 45 -5.23 18.09 6.71
C SER A 45 -4.37 17.34 7.74
N VAL A 46 -4.93 16.36 8.45
CA VAL A 46 -4.21 15.54 9.45
C VAL A 46 -3.56 14.30 8.79
N ILE A 47 -4.05 13.89 7.61
CA ILE A 47 -3.51 12.73 6.88
C ILE A 47 -2.41 13.20 5.94
N VAL A 48 -1.17 12.89 6.27
CA VAL A 48 0.02 13.36 5.52
C VAL A 48 0.12 12.69 4.14
N GLU A 49 -0.22 11.41 4.04
CA GLU A 49 -0.02 10.60 2.83
C GLU A 49 -1.20 9.63 2.65
N ALA A 50 -2.31 10.15 2.09
CA ALA A 50 -3.58 9.41 1.97
C ALA A 50 -3.46 8.13 1.12
N ASN A 51 -2.53 8.11 0.16
CA ASN A 51 -2.25 6.98 -0.71
C ASN A 51 -1.23 5.97 -0.14
N ALA A 52 -0.74 6.19 1.08
CA ALA A 52 0.06 5.19 1.78
C ALA A 52 -0.81 4.00 2.20
N MET A 53 -0.37 2.81 1.86
CA MET A 53 -1.06 1.57 2.21
C MET A 53 -0.09 0.52 2.76
N VAL A 54 -0.58 -0.28 3.68
CA VAL A 54 0.15 -1.38 4.29
C VAL A 54 -0.05 -2.62 3.42
N LEU A 55 1.01 -3.09 2.77
CA LEU A 55 1.00 -4.33 1.94
C LEU A 55 1.49 -5.51 2.77
N SER A 56 0.70 -6.57 2.84
CA SER A 56 1.06 -7.87 3.42
C SER A 56 1.28 -8.90 2.31
N THR A 57 2.39 -9.64 2.43
CA THR A 57 2.78 -10.72 1.50
C THR A 57 3.22 -11.95 2.30
N VAL A 58 3.11 -13.13 1.72
CA VAL A 58 3.47 -14.40 2.36
C VAL A 58 4.78 -14.92 1.76
N THR A 59 5.68 -15.42 2.59
CA THR A 59 6.94 -16.06 2.17
C THR A 59 6.75 -17.56 1.91
N ALA A 60 7.78 -18.22 1.36
CA ALA A 60 7.75 -19.66 1.08
C ALA A 60 7.49 -20.53 2.33
N ASP A 61 7.94 -20.08 3.50
CA ASP A 61 7.73 -20.72 4.81
C ASP A 61 6.44 -20.22 5.50
N ALA A 62 5.50 -19.68 4.74
CA ALA A 62 4.21 -19.17 5.18
C ALA A 62 4.28 -18.02 6.21
N GLN A 63 5.41 -17.32 6.32
CA GLN A 63 5.51 -16.14 7.18
C GLN A 63 4.90 -14.91 6.50
N ILE A 64 4.13 -14.15 7.25
CA ILE A 64 3.55 -12.89 6.79
C ILE A 64 4.57 -11.77 7.00
N ASN A 65 4.82 -11.02 5.94
CA ASN A 65 5.64 -9.82 5.97
C ASN A 65 4.83 -8.60 5.55
N THR A 66 4.99 -7.51 6.29
CA THR A 66 4.20 -6.29 6.13
C THR A 66 5.12 -5.07 5.98
N ARG A 67 4.75 -4.12 5.12
CA ARG A 67 5.43 -2.83 4.90
C ARG A 67 4.50 -1.82 4.26
N THR A 68 4.84 -0.55 4.36
CA THR A 68 4.15 0.50 3.61
C THR A 68 4.63 0.54 2.17
N VAL A 69 3.69 0.73 1.25
CA VAL A 69 3.90 1.08 -0.16
C VAL A 69 2.90 2.16 -0.55
N LEU A 70 3.08 2.81 -1.70
CA LEU A 70 2.20 3.90 -2.14
C LEU A 70 1.32 3.44 -3.30
N LEU A 71 0.01 3.65 -3.17
CA LEU A 71 -0.92 3.55 -4.29
C LEU A 71 -0.55 4.59 -5.35
N LYS A 72 -0.53 4.17 -6.62
CA LYS A 72 -0.19 5.04 -7.76
C LYS A 72 -1.24 5.09 -8.83
N ASP A 73 -2.12 4.10 -8.87
CA ASP A 73 -3.21 4.08 -9.86
C ASP A 73 -4.39 3.24 -9.35
N ILE A 74 -5.59 3.61 -9.81
CA ILE A 74 -6.85 2.87 -9.66
C ILE A 74 -7.44 2.78 -11.07
N SER A 75 -7.15 1.71 -11.77
CA SER A 75 -7.63 1.49 -13.14
C SER A 75 -7.71 -0.01 -13.46
N ASP A 76 -8.35 -0.33 -14.56
CA ASP A 76 -8.47 -1.69 -15.08
C ASP A 76 -8.96 -2.72 -14.05
N GLY A 77 -9.84 -2.28 -13.16
CA GLY A 77 -10.39 -3.14 -12.10
C GLY A 77 -9.41 -3.51 -11.00
N GLY A 78 -8.34 -2.73 -10.80
CA GLY A 78 -7.32 -2.99 -9.80
C GLY A 78 -6.70 -1.73 -9.19
N VAL A 79 -5.79 -1.95 -8.25
CA VAL A 79 -4.98 -0.92 -7.59
C VAL A 79 -3.51 -1.21 -7.83
N THR A 80 -2.73 -0.19 -8.21
CA THR A 80 -1.35 -0.37 -8.67
C THR A 80 -0.34 0.31 -7.74
N PHE A 81 0.76 -0.38 -7.45
CA PHE A 81 1.93 0.17 -6.78
C PHE A 81 3.21 -0.25 -7.51
N PHE A 82 4.31 0.51 -7.30
CA PHE A 82 5.59 0.23 -7.93
C PHE A 82 6.67 -0.08 -6.90
N THR A 83 7.57 -1.00 -7.25
CA THR A 83 8.63 -1.47 -6.33
C THR A 83 9.80 -2.08 -7.09
N ASN A 84 10.85 -2.47 -6.35
CA ASN A 84 11.94 -3.29 -6.86
C ASN A 84 11.50 -4.76 -6.87
N TYR A 85 11.56 -5.42 -8.05
CA TYR A 85 11.19 -6.83 -8.25
C TYR A 85 12.13 -7.83 -7.55
N GLN A 86 13.31 -7.39 -7.12
CA GLN A 86 14.27 -8.19 -6.33
C GLN A 86 14.09 -7.99 -4.82
N SER A 87 13.10 -7.21 -4.39
CA SER A 87 12.85 -6.99 -2.98
C SER A 87 12.15 -8.18 -2.32
N ARG A 88 12.25 -8.29 -0.98
CA ARG A 88 11.58 -9.34 -0.20
C ARG A 88 10.07 -9.43 -0.46
N LYS A 89 9.40 -8.29 -0.69
CA LYS A 89 7.96 -8.29 -1.00
C LYS A 89 7.66 -8.88 -2.37
N ALA A 90 8.49 -8.56 -3.37
CA ALA A 90 8.31 -9.05 -4.72
C ALA A 90 8.56 -10.56 -4.79
N HIS A 91 9.58 -11.07 -4.11
CA HIS A 91 9.79 -12.52 -3.98
C HIS A 91 8.60 -13.21 -3.30
N GLY A 92 7.97 -12.58 -2.29
CA GLY A 92 6.75 -13.09 -1.68
C GLY A 92 5.60 -13.18 -2.68
N ILE A 93 5.39 -12.14 -3.49
CA ILE A 93 4.33 -12.10 -4.52
C ILE A 93 4.60 -13.14 -5.63
N ASP A 94 5.84 -13.29 -6.06
CA ASP A 94 6.21 -14.28 -7.08
C ASP A 94 5.95 -15.73 -6.61
N LEU A 95 6.02 -15.99 -5.30
CA LEU A 95 5.71 -17.28 -4.67
C LEU A 95 4.22 -17.47 -4.40
N ASN A 96 3.56 -16.42 -3.94
CA ASN A 96 2.13 -16.40 -3.64
C ASN A 96 1.55 -15.02 -3.99
N PRO A 97 0.79 -14.94 -5.10
CA PRO A 97 0.26 -13.66 -5.57
C PRO A 97 -0.89 -13.11 -4.71
N ASN A 98 -1.39 -13.87 -3.74
CA ASN A 98 -2.40 -13.38 -2.83
C ASN A 98 -1.81 -12.36 -1.87
N VAL A 99 -2.36 -11.17 -1.87
CA VAL A 99 -1.90 -10.05 -1.05
C VAL A 99 -3.07 -9.38 -0.33
N SER A 100 -2.74 -8.66 0.73
CA SER A 100 -3.67 -7.76 1.41
C SER A 100 -3.07 -6.36 1.50
N LEU A 101 -3.91 -5.37 1.23
CA LEU A 101 -3.61 -3.94 1.34
C LEU A 101 -4.53 -3.33 2.39
N LEU A 102 -4.00 -2.46 3.25
CA LEU A 102 -4.77 -1.72 4.24
C LEU A 102 -4.47 -0.23 4.13
N PHE A 103 -5.50 0.58 4.01
CA PHE A 103 -5.47 2.03 4.10
C PHE A 103 -5.99 2.45 5.48
N PRO A 104 -5.10 2.77 6.45
CA PRO A 104 -5.51 3.05 7.83
C PRO A 104 -5.67 4.55 8.07
N TRP A 105 -6.78 5.14 7.66
CA TRP A 105 -7.06 6.57 7.84
C TRP A 105 -7.60 6.86 9.26
N TYR A 106 -6.75 6.64 10.27
CA TYR A 106 -7.11 6.75 11.68
C TYR A 106 -7.70 8.10 12.07
N ALA A 107 -7.23 9.20 11.45
CA ALA A 107 -7.75 10.54 11.71
C ALA A 107 -9.23 10.71 11.32
N MET A 108 -9.72 9.84 10.42
CA MET A 108 -11.11 9.81 9.97
C MET A 108 -11.90 8.66 10.59
N GLU A 109 -11.27 7.88 11.48
CA GLU A 109 -11.88 6.67 12.04
C GLU A 109 -12.31 5.68 10.93
N ARG A 110 -11.57 5.64 9.81
CA ARG A 110 -11.84 4.84 8.62
C ARG A 110 -10.69 3.91 8.26
N GLN A 111 -11.04 2.76 7.70
CA GLN A 111 -10.09 1.85 7.08
C GLN A 111 -10.69 1.30 5.79
N VAL A 112 -9.86 1.10 4.77
CA VAL A 112 -10.20 0.27 3.60
C VAL A 112 -9.22 -0.89 3.54
N SER A 113 -9.72 -2.11 3.52
CA SER A 113 -8.95 -3.33 3.35
C SER A 113 -9.26 -3.95 1.99
N ILE A 114 -8.22 -4.25 1.21
CA ILE A 114 -8.33 -4.85 -0.12
C ILE A 114 -7.54 -6.15 -0.12
N SER A 115 -8.17 -7.27 -0.43
CA SER A 115 -7.47 -8.54 -0.66
C SER A 115 -7.70 -9.02 -2.09
N GLY A 116 -6.64 -9.51 -2.73
CA GLY A 116 -6.72 -9.89 -4.14
C GLY A 116 -5.43 -10.50 -4.67
N ILE A 117 -5.36 -10.60 -5.98
CA ILE A 117 -4.27 -11.22 -6.73
C ILE A 117 -3.37 -10.12 -7.31
N ALA A 118 -2.07 -10.18 -7.00
CA ALA A 118 -1.07 -9.26 -7.51
C ALA A 118 -0.39 -9.82 -8.76
N GLU A 119 -0.38 -9.04 -9.83
CA GLU A 119 0.31 -9.38 -11.09
C GLU A 119 1.20 -8.22 -11.53
N LYS A 120 2.31 -8.52 -12.21
CA LYS A 120 3.17 -7.48 -12.77
C LYS A 120 2.43 -6.74 -13.88
N VAL A 121 2.47 -5.42 -13.83
CA VAL A 121 1.98 -4.60 -14.95
C VAL A 121 2.94 -4.70 -16.15
N SER A 122 2.52 -4.22 -17.30
CA SER A 122 3.34 -4.23 -18.52
C SER A 122 4.66 -3.45 -18.33
N ALA A 123 5.66 -3.78 -19.15
CA ALA A 123 6.91 -3.03 -19.18
C ALA A 123 6.65 -1.55 -19.55
N GLN A 124 5.74 -1.32 -20.49
CA GLN A 124 5.38 0.04 -20.93
C GLN A 124 4.77 0.87 -19.79
N GLU A 125 3.80 0.34 -19.03
CA GLU A 125 3.24 1.03 -17.86
C GLU A 125 4.31 1.34 -16.81
N SER A 126 5.25 0.42 -16.62
CA SER A 126 6.37 0.64 -15.70
C SER A 126 7.33 1.71 -16.21
N ASP A 127 7.61 1.77 -17.51
CA ASP A 127 8.46 2.78 -18.14
C ASP A 127 7.79 4.16 -18.06
N ASP A 128 6.51 4.24 -18.39
CA ASP A 128 5.72 5.47 -18.37
C ASP A 128 5.69 6.08 -16.97
N TYR A 129 5.37 5.27 -15.95
CA TYR A 129 5.37 5.76 -14.59
C TYR A 129 6.79 6.09 -14.09
N PHE A 130 7.81 5.29 -14.44
CA PHE A 130 9.19 5.57 -14.04
C PHE A 130 9.67 6.93 -14.53
N ALA A 131 9.31 7.31 -15.76
CA ALA A 131 9.67 8.59 -16.37
C ALA A 131 9.08 9.79 -15.62
N THR A 132 7.92 9.64 -14.95
CA THR A 132 7.29 10.73 -14.18
C THR A 132 7.91 10.93 -12.79
N ARG A 133 8.75 10.02 -12.31
CA ARG A 133 9.34 10.10 -10.98
C ARG A 133 10.36 11.23 -10.90
N PRO A 134 10.48 11.91 -9.75
CA PRO A 134 11.58 12.86 -9.51
C PRO A 134 12.94 12.19 -9.79
N TRP A 135 13.86 12.93 -10.39
CA TRP A 135 15.19 12.42 -10.77
C TRP A 135 15.90 11.68 -9.63
N GLY A 136 15.94 12.25 -8.43
CA GLY A 136 16.55 11.59 -7.26
C GLY A 136 15.94 10.23 -6.93
N SER A 137 14.62 10.05 -7.17
CA SER A 137 13.94 8.77 -6.99
C SER A 137 14.25 7.77 -8.10
N GLN A 138 14.49 8.26 -9.32
CA GLN A 138 14.96 7.42 -10.45
C GLN A 138 16.38 6.92 -10.17
N ILE A 139 17.29 7.78 -9.74
CA ILE A 139 18.66 7.43 -9.35
C ILE A 139 18.68 6.46 -8.17
N GLY A 140 17.83 6.70 -7.15
CA GLY A 140 17.67 5.80 -6.01
C GLY A 140 17.26 4.39 -6.39
N ALA A 141 16.46 4.21 -7.45
CA ALA A 141 16.07 2.89 -7.95
C ALA A 141 17.25 2.11 -8.55
N TRP A 142 18.25 2.79 -9.11
CA TRP A 142 19.50 2.19 -9.59
C TRP A 142 20.48 1.90 -8.46
N ALA A 143 20.56 2.77 -7.47
CA ALA A 143 21.51 2.66 -6.37
C ALA A 143 21.13 1.54 -5.38
N SER A 144 19.83 1.32 -5.14
CA SER A 144 19.34 0.45 -4.08
C SER A 144 19.11 -0.98 -4.54
N ALA A 145 19.89 -1.93 -3.98
CA ALA A 145 19.54 -3.36 -3.98
C ALA A 145 18.52 -3.63 -2.86
N GLN A 146 17.27 -3.20 -3.06
CA GLN A 146 16.23 -3.17 -2.02
C GLN A 146 16.06 -4.50 -1.30
N SER A 147 16.08 -4.48 0.03
CA SER A 147 15.97 -5.62 0.96
C SER A 147 17.22 -6.49 1.08
N SER A 148 18.28 -6.22 0.34
CA SER A 148 19.57 -6.88 0.52
C SER A 148 20.34 -6.30 1.70
N HIS A 149 21.30 -7.06 2.24
CA HIS A 149 22.20 -6.57 3.26
C HIS A 149 23.03 -5.39 2.71
N LEU A 150 23.18 -4.36 3.51
CA LEU A 150 23.99 -3.17 3.23
C LEU A 150 25.05 -3.05 4.31
N ALA A 151 26.32 -3.02 3.92
CA ALA A 151 27.43 -3.00 4.88
C ALA A 151 27.54 -1.65 5.60
N SER A 152 27.29 -0.53 4.89
CA SER A 152 27.31 0.79 5.50
C SER A 152 26.45 1.80 4.72
N ARG A 153 26.17 2.94 5.34
CA ARG A 153 25.47 4.06 4.68
C ARG A 153 26.30 4.63 3.54
N GLU A 154 27.60 4.71 3.71
CA GLU A 154 28.57 5.22 2.75
C GLU A 154 28.56 4.40 1.44
N GLU A 155 28.40 3.08 1.54
CA GLU A 155 28.25 2.22 0.34
C GLU A 155 27.03 2.65 -0.50
N LEU A 156 25.89 2.87 0.14
CA LEU A 156 24.69 3.31 -0.55
C LEU A 156 24.88 4.70 -1.19
N GLU A 157 25.53 5.61 -0.49
CA GLU A 157 25.84 6.96 -0.98
C GLU A 157 26.78 6.94 -2.18
N GLN A 158 27.80 6.08 -2.17
CA GLN A 158 28.70 5.88 -3.30
C GLN A 158 27.97 5.31 -4.51
N ARG A 159 27.08 4.31 -4.32
CA ARG A 159 26.25 3.75 -5.39
C ARG A 159 25.30 4.80 -5.99
N TYR A 160 24.70 5.63 -5.12
CA TYR A 160 23.86 6.75 -5.56
C TYR A 160 24.65 7.77 -6.36
N ALA A 161 25.83 8.20 -5.88
CA ALA A 161 26.70 9.14 -6.58
C ALA A 161 27.17 8.59 -7.94
N GLY A 162 27.52 7.32 -8.03
CA GLY A 162 27.88 6.66 -9.28
C GLY A 162 26.73 6.65 -10.30
N ALA A 163 25.52 6.37 -9.85
CA ALA A 163 24.31 6.42 -10.69
C ALA A 163 23.99 7.87 -11.12
N ALA A 164 24.10 8.85 -10.22
CA ALA A 164 23.90 10.26 -10.51
C ALA A 164 24.93 10.81 -11.51
N GLN A 165 26.17 10.36 -11.44
CA GLN A 165 27.20 10.72 -12.42
C GLN A 165 26.90 10.14 -13.82
N LYS A 166 26.37 8.91 -13.87
CA LYS A 166 26.02 8.26 -15.13
C LYS A 166 24.83 8.90 -15.82
N TRP A 167 23.84 9.39 -15.04
CA TRP A 167 22.65 10.07 -15.51
C TRP A 167 22.48 11.40 -14.76
N PRO A 168 23.17 12.47 -15.18
CA PRO A 168 23.05 13.79 -14.56
C PRO A 168 21.62 14.32 -14.55
N GLU A 169 21.30 15.19 -13.59
CA GLU A 169 20.00 15.84 -13.53
C GLU A 169 19.68 16.57 -14.84
N GLY A 170 18.45 16.44 -15.32
CA GLY A 170 18.01 16.95 -16.62
C GLY A 170 18.23 15.98 -17.79
N THR A 171 18.84 14.81 -17.57
CA THR A 171 18.93 13.75 -18.56
C THR A 171 17.88 12.66 -18.35
N ALA A 172 17.53 11.93 -19.41
CA ALA A 172 16.63 10.80 -19.30
C ALA A 172 17.31 9.63 -18.56
N VAL A 173 16.70 9.19 -17.48
CA VAL A 173 17.14 8.02 -16.70
C VAL A 173 16.33 6.80 -17.15
N PRO A 174 16.93 5.76 -17.73
CA PRO A 174 16.19 4.57 -18.12
C PRO A 174 15.72 3.82 -16.86
N ARG A 175 14.57 3.13 -16.93
CA ARG A 175 14.11 2.28 -15.84
C ARG A 175 15.01 1.05 -15.71
N PRO A 176 15.47 0.70 -14.50
CA PRO A 176 16.18 -0.55 -14.29
C PRO A 176 15.22 -1.75 -14.49
N ALA A 177 15.70 -2.83 -15.10
CA ALA A 177 14.89 -4.03 -15.37
C ALA A 177 14.29 -4.67 -14.11
N HIS A 178 14.94 -4.47 -12.96
CA HIS A 178 14.50 -4.97 -11.67
C HIS A 178 13.47 -4.07 -10.96
N TRP A 179 12.92 -3.04 -11.62
CA TRP A 179 11.96 -2.13 -11.04
C TRP A 179 10.70 -2.05 -11.92
N GLY A 180 9.53 -2.04 -11.31
CA GLY A 180 8.26 -1.90 -12.02
C GLY A 180 7.05 -2.05 -11.09
N GLY A 181 5.86 -2.16 -11.69
CA GLY A 181 4.59 -2.16 -10.99
C GLY A 181 4.00 -3.53 -10.77
N TYR A 182 3.17 -3.61 -9.74
CA TYR A 182 2.20 -4.67 -9.52
C TYR A 182 0.80 -4.05 -9.49
N ARG A 183 -0.14 -4.65 -10.22
CA ARG A 183 -1.57 -4.42 -10.09
C ARG A 183 -2.17 -5.51 -9.23
N VAL A 184 -2.93 -5.12 -8.21
CA VAL A 184 -3.72 -6.01 -7.38
C VAL A 184 -5.16 -5.97 -7.87
N THR A 185 -5.66 -7.09 -8.43
CA THR A 185 -7.05 -7.25 -8.79
C THR A 185 -7.80 -7.77 -7.57
N PRO A 186 -8.71 -6.97 -6.96
CA PRO A 186 -9.35 -7.34 -5.72
C PRO A 186 -10.31 -8.52 -5.87
N LEU A 187 -10.37 -9.37 -4.85
CA LEU A 187 -11.45 -10.33 -4.61
C LEU A 187 -12.39 -9.88 -3.50
N ASN A 188 -11.89 -9.05 -2.59
CA ASN A 188 -12.73 -8.34 -1.65
C ASN A 188 -12.19 -6.93 -1.35
N ILE A 189 -13.13 -6.01 -1.04
CA ILE A 189 -12.86 -4.65 -0.59
C ILE A 189 -13.77 -4.37 0.58
N GLU A 190 -13.20 -4.22 1.78
CA GLU A 190 -13.94 -3.89 2.99
C GLU A 190 -13.76 -2.43 3.38
N PHE A 191 -14.86 -1.77 3.62
CA PHE A 191 -14.96 -0.43 4.19
C PHE A 191 -15.36 -0.54 5.65
N TRP A 192 -14.52 -0.02 6.53
CA TRP A 192 -14.72 -0.01 7.97
C TRP A 192 -14.81 1.43 8.47
N GLN A 193 -15.89 1.74 9.20
CA GLN A 193 -16.11 3.03 9.85
C GLN A 193 -16.19 2.84 11.38
N GLY A 194 -15.34 3.57 12.10
CA GLY A 194 -15.35 3.57 13.56
C GLY A 194 -16.64 4.18 14.09
N ARG A 195 -17.20 3.54 15.13
CA ARG A 195 -18.35 4.05 15.91
C ARG A 195 -18.11 3.83 17.40
N TYR A 196 -18.80 4.65 18.20
CA TYR A 196 -18.76 4.50 19.66
C TYR A 196 -19.18 3.09 20.11
N SER A 197 -18.86 2.72 21.35
CA SER A 197 -19.15 1.42 21.93
C SER A 197 -18.63 0.22 21.13
N ARG A 198 -17.71 0.44 20.19
CA ARG A 198 -17.14 -0.56 19.27
C ARG A 198 -18.14 -1.22 18.32
N LEU A 199 -19.31 -0.61 18.13
CA LEU A 199 -20.33 -1.07 17.17
C LEU A 199 -20.04 -0.51 15.77
N HIS A 200 -18.86 -0.84 15.26
CA HIS A 200 -18.35 -0.33 13.98
C HIS A 200 -19.16 -0.82 12.80
N ASP A 201 -19.30 0.03 11.76
CA ASP A 201 -19.88 -0.41 10.51
C ASP A 201 -18.83 -1.07 9.64
N ARG A 202 -19.19 -2.22 9.06
CA ARG A 202 -18.35 -2.98 8.12
C ARG A 202 -19.19 -3.37 6.91
N LEU A 203 -18.88 -2.77 5.77
CA LEU A 203 -19.47 -3.10 4.48
C LEU A 203 -18.38 -3.69 3.59
N ARG A 204 -18.62 -4.86 3.02
CA ARG A 204 -17.63 -5.56 2.20
C ARG A 204 -18.22 -5.97 0.87
N PHE A 205 -17.53 -5.59 -0.19
CA PHE A 205 -17.70 -6.15 -1.52
C PHE A 205 -16.87 -7.40 -1.67
N GLU A 206 -17.48 -8.47 -2.15
CA GLU A 206 -16.83 -9.76 -2.37
C GLU A 206 -17.18 -10.31 -3.75
N ARG A 207 -16.23 -11.01 -4.36
CA ARG A 207 -16.45 -11.80 -5.58
C ARG A 207 -15.57 -13.05 -5.55
N THR A 208 -16.02 -14.09 -6.21
CA THR A 208 -15.33 -15.41 -6.22
C THR A 208 -14.21 -15.48 -7.25
N THR A 209 -14.27 -14.68 -8.30
CA THR A 209 -13.26 -14.58 -9.35
C THR A 209 -12.94 -13.14 -9.68
N THR A 210 -11.80 -12.86 -10.27
CA THR A 210 -11.36 -11.51 -10.63
C THR A 210 -12.23 -10.82 -11.68
N SER A 211 -13.06 -11.57 -12.40
CA SER A 211 -14.03 -11.08 -13.39
C SER A 211 -15.49 -11.25 -12.96
N GLY A 212 -15.74 -11.74 -11.75
CA GLY A 212 -17.10 -11.94 -11.22
C GLY A 212 -17.76 -10.64 -10.79
N ASP A 213 -19.09 -10.70 -10.66
CA ASP A 213 -19.89 -9.60 -10.12
C ASP A 213 -19.62 -9.41 -8.63
N TRP A 214 -19.77 -8.16 -8.18
CA TRP A 214 -19.62 -7.80 -6.79
C TRP A 214 -20.91 -8.05 -6.00
N GLU A 215 -20.77 -8.68 -4.83
CA GLU A 215 -21.80 -8.79 -3.83
C GLU A 215 -21.43 -7.91 -2.63
N LEU A 216 -22.35 -7.01 -2.22
CA LEU A 216 -22.16 -6.15 -1.04
C LEU A 216 -22.86 -6.75 0.17
N SER A 217 -22.12 -6.99 1.24
CA SER A 217 -22.63 -7.51 2.50
C SER A 217 -22.20 -6.65 3.69
N ARG A 218 -23.03 -6.66 4.76
CA ARG A 218 -22.71 -6.04 6.04
C ARG A 218 -22.25 -7.11 7.03
N TYR A 219 -21.18 -6.81 7.77
CA TYR A 219 -20.61 -7.71 8.76
C TYR A 219 -20.71 -7.14 10.18
N TYR A 220 -20.77 -8.02 11.17
CA TYR A 220 -20.60 -7.63 12.56
C TYR A 220 -19.23 -7.01 12.80
N PRO A 221 -19.09 -6.03 13.74
CA PRO A 221 -17.83 -5.41 14.11
C PRO A 221 -16.83 -6.38 14.76
#